data_9ea41b60562625d803e88ac10eed2c4d
#
_entry.id   9ea41b60562625d803e88ac10eed2c4d
#
_cell.length_a   1.000
_cell.length_b   1.000
_cell.length_c   1.000
_cell.angle_alpha   90.00
_cell.angle_beta   90.00
_cell.angle_gamma   90.00
#
_symmetry.space_group_name_H-M   'P 1'
#
loop_
_entity.id
_entity.type
_entity.pdbx_description
1 polymer ?
#
loop_
_entity_poly.entity_id
_entity_poly.type
_entity_poly.pdbx_seq_one_letter_code
_entity_poly.pdbx_strand_id
1 'polypeptide(L)'
;GDPSGQSAEDNIYITTGVMDQETYRSETVGQTKAKVGFIDYNQNVHNVRVVTSDSVFTEAISTSMFVKLGEQKYFKDGAILVRKASSVSADSATWSDQIVAISQKDYQDAYGQDPRNLSNYVISQDTVQNPTMTANDDGTYTLTFDLEPAGASAYYKHQVRTYSGASKNPEFTAVHMVWTIDANWDLLQMDTVESYSVSMSGLGSLNCTSTLTEVFSDFGAVTDDQTEFQHYLATEYDPNNLGKLSDGGQDTQAMVRDFFRRTP
;
A
#
# COMPACT_ATOMS: atom_id res chain seq x y z
N GLY A 1 -13.92 12.38 -25.47
CA GLY A 1 -13.92 10.95 -25.75
C GLY A 1 -14.42 10.17 -24.54
N ASP A 2 -14.58 8.89 -24.71
CA ASP A 2 -14.88 7.99 -23.59
C ASP A 2 -14.06 6.69 -23.74
N PRO A 3 -14.04 5.81 -22.74
CA PRO A 3 -13.22 4.60 -22.76
C PRO A 3 -13.53 3.64 -23.93
N SER A 4 -14.75 3.65 -24.48
CA SER A 4 -15.13 2.75 -25.57
C SER A 4 -14.39 3.04 -26.88
N GLY A 5 -13.89 4.26 -27.05
CA GLY A 5 -13.12 4.68 -28.22
C GLY A 5 -11.62 4.37 -28.13
N GLN A 6 -11.15 3.80 -27.03
CA GLN A 6 -9.74 3.54 -26.77
C GLN A 6 -9.49 2.03 -26.63
N SER A 7 -8.24 1.60 -26.85
CA SER A 7 -7.83 0.23 -26.55
C SER A 7 -7.85 -0.03 -25.04
N ALA A 8 -7.91 -1.29 -24.65
CA ALA A 8 -7.81 -1.66 -23.23
C ALA A 8 -6.52 -1.12 -22.60
N GLU A 9 -5.39 -1.27 -23.28
CA GLU A 9 -4.09 -0.79 -22.80
C GLU A 9 -4.08 0.74 -22.64
N ASP A 10 -4.57 1.49 -23.63
CA ASP A 10 -4.62 2.95 -23.58
C ASP A 10 -5.53 3.43 -22.44
N ASN A 11 -6.64 2.75 -22.20
CA ASN A 11 -7.53 3.08 -21.07
C ASN A 11 -6.83 2.92 -19.73
N ILE A 12 -5.94 1.95 -19.56
CA ILE A 12 -5.13 1.79 -18.34
C ILE A 12 -4.25 3.03 -18.13
N TYR A 13 -3.55 3.48 -19.18
CA TYR A 13 -2.65 4.64 -19.06
C TYR A 13 -3.40 5.96 -18.89
N ILE A 14 -4.52 6.12 -19.57
CA ILE A 14 -5.38 7.32 -19.40
C ILE A 14 -5.90 7.38 -17.97
N THR A 15 -6.39 6.26 -17.43
CA THR A 15 -6.86 6.18 -16.05
C THR A 15 -5.76 6.56 -15.06
N THR A 16 -4.55 6.04 -15.24
CA THR A 16 -3.41 6.39 -14.38
C THR A 16 -3.15 7.90 -14.42
N GLY A 17 -3.15 8.51 -15.60
CA GLY A 17 -2.95 9.96 -15.77
C GLY A 17 -4.07 10.80 -15.15
N VAL A 18 -5.32 10.36 -15.28
CA VAL A 18 -6.48 11.04 -14.67
C VAL A 18 -6.37 10.98 -13.14
N MET A 19 -6.09 9.80 -12.59
CA MET A 19 -5.98 9.63 -11.14
C MET A 19 -4.80 10.39 -10.53
N ASP A 20 -3.73 10.61 -11.28
CA ASP A 20 -2.59 11.44 -10.83
C ASP A 20 -2.99 12.91 -10.61
N GLN A 21 -4.05 13.38 -11.24
CA GLN A 21 -4.58 14.75 -11.11
C GLN A 21 -5.79 14.85 -10.17
N GLU A 22 -6.34 13.71 -9.75
CA GLU A 22 -7.53 13.67 -8.91
C GLU A 22 -7.19 13.80 -7.42
N THR A 23 -8.18 14.28 -6.68
CA THR A 23 -8.21 14.18 -5.23
C THR A 23 -9.28 13.15 -4.85
N TYR A 24 -8.98 12.28 -3.90
CA TYR A 24 -9.87 11.17 -3.56
C TYR A 24 -9.52 10.54 -2.22
N ARG A 25 -10.46 9.74 -1.73
CA ARG A 25 -10.27 8.81 -0.63
C ARG A 25 -10.28 7.40 -1.20
N SER A 26 -9.45 6.52 -0.66
CA SER A 26 -9.55 5.09 -0.95
C SER A 26 -9.51 4.27 0.31
N GLU A 27 -10.12 3.10 0.25
CA GLU A 27 -10.11 2.10 1.31
C GLU A 27 -9.80 0.74 0.73
N THR A 28 -8.79 0.08 1.30
CA THR A 28 -8.34 -1.24 0.86
C THR A 28 -8.63 -2.25 1.95
N VAL A 29 -9.25 -3.36 1.58
CA VAL A 29 -9.39 -4.53 2.45
C VAL A 29 -8.86 -5.75 1.72
N GLY A 30 -8.29 -6.67 2.49
CA GLY A 30 -7.80 -7.90 1.89
C GLY A 30 -7.10 -8.82 2.87
N GLN A 31 -6.52 -9.86 2.31
CA GLN A 31 -5.81 -10.89 3.06
C GLN A 31 -4.55 -11.32 2.33
N THR A 32 -3.51 -11.59 3.11
CA THR A 32 -2.33 -12.33 2.65
C THR A 32 -2.35 -13.71 3.28
N LYS A 33 -2.19 -14.74 2.47
CA LYS A 33 -2.15 -16.16 2.90
C LYS A 33 -0.78 -16.73 2.62
N ALA A 34 -0.27 -17.49 3.59
CA ALA A 34 0.98 -18.25 3.46
C ALA A 34 0.90 -19.51 4.30
N LYS A 35 1.84 -20.45 4.10
CA LYS A 35 2.03 -21.59 4.98
C LYS A 35 3.36 -21.46 5.71
N VAL A 36 3.33 -21.72 7.02
CA VAL A 36 4.51 -21.83 7.86
C VAL A 36 4.54 -23.25 8.41
N GLY A 37 5.30 -24.14 7.75
CA GLY A 37 5.26 -25.58 8.03
C GLY A 37 3.87 -26.15 7.70
N PHE A 38 3.16 -26.65 8.71
CA PHE A 38 1.79 -27.16 8.59
C PHE A 38 0.72 -26.13 8.98
N ILE A 39 1.14 -24.93 9.37
CA ILE A 39 0.24 -23.88 9.86
C ILE A 39 -0.13 -22.96 8.71
N ASP A 40 -1.44 -22.77 8.49
CA ASP A 40 -1.94 -21.74 7.59
C ASP A 40 -1.82 -20.38 8.27
N TYR A 41 -1.11 -19.47 7.63
CA TYR A 41 -0.96 -18.09 8.05
C TYR A 41 -1.90 -17.20 7.26
N ASN A 42 -2.70 -16.41 7.97
CA ASN A 42 -3.57 -15.40 7.37
C ASN A 42 -3.30 -14.04 8.01
N GLN A 43 -3.02 -13.06 7.18
CA GLN A 43 -2.87 -11.66 7.59
C GLN A 43 -3.98 -10.85 6.95
N ASN A 44 -4.79 -10.17 7.79
CA ASN A 44 -5.79 -9.23 7.32
C ASN A 44 -5.16 -7.88 7.12
N VAL A 45 -5.55 -7.19 6.06
CA VAL A 45 -5.08 -5.85 5.70
C VAL A 45 -6.27 -4.91 5.60
N HIS A 46 -6.17 -3.77 6.26
CA HIS A 46 -7.13 -2.67 6.14
C HIS A 46 -6.35 -1.36 6.01
N ASN A 47 -6.48 -0.69 4.87
CA ASN A 47 -5.76 0.54 4.57
C ASN A 47 -6.74 1.64 4.18
N VAL A 48 -6.41 2.86 4.55
CA VAL A 48 -7.09 4.07 4.11
C VAL A 48 -6.06 5.02 3.52
N ARG A 49 -6.41 5.66 2.42
CA ARG A 49 -5.58 6.70 1.80
C ARG A 49 -6.45 7.91 1.47
N VAL A 50 -5.96 9.09 1.80
CA VAL A 50 -6.61 10.38 1.47
C VAL A 50 -5.60 11.21 0.69
N VAL A 51 -5.91 11.49 -0.58
CA VAL A 51 -5.07 12.26 -1.49
C VAL A 51 -5.74 13.60 -1.74
N THR A 52 -5.15 14.67 -1.21
CA THR A 52 -5.59 16.04 -1.47
C THR A 52 -4.66 16.70 -2.50
N SER A 53 -4.94 17.94 -2.88
CA SER A 53 -4.08 18.65 -3.83
C SER A 53 -2.65 18.88 -3.32
N ASP A 54 -2.43 18.95 -2.01
CA ASP A 54 -1.15 19.29 -1.39
C ASP A 54 -0.69 18.31 -0.30
N SER A 55 -1.44 17.26 -0.02
CA SER A 55 -1.08 16.28 1.00
C SER A 55 -1.51 14.86 0.64
N VAL A 56 -0.85 13.88 1.26
CA VAL A 56 -1.28 12.49 1.25
C VAL A 56 -1.25 11.95 2.68
N PHE A 57 -2.35 11.35 3.09
CA PHE A 57 -2.43 10.61 4.34
C PHE A 57 -2.66 9.13 4.03
N THR A 58 -1.93 8.26 4.72
CA THR A 58 -2.15 6.81 4.66
C THR A 58 -2.26 6.23 6.04
N GLU A 59 -3.14 5.27 6.20
CA GLU A 59 -3.27 4.46 7.42
C GLU A 59 -3.31 3.00 7.01
N ALA A 60 -2.41 2.20 7.57
CA ALA A 60 -2.32 0.78 7.29
C ALA A 60 -2.43 0.00 8.61
N ILE A 61 -3.36 -0.94 8.66
CA ILE A 61 -3.55 -1.85 9.80
C ILE A 61 -3.46 -3.28 9.27
N SER A 62 -2.56 -4.05 9.86
CA SER A 62 -2.36 -5.46 9.55
C SER A 62 -2.52 -6.30 10.80
N THR A 63 -3.33 -7.35 10.73
CA THR A 63 -3.57 -8.25 11.85
C THR A 63 -3.43 -9.70 11.45
N SER A 64 -2.69 -10.47 12.25
CA SER A 64 -2.55 -11.91 12.12
C SER A 64 -2.38 -12.53 13.50
N MET A 65 -2.24 -13.86 13.57
CA MET A 65 -1.90 -14.52 14.82
C MET A 65 -0.48 -14.18 15.31
N PHE A 66 0.41 -13.74 14.42
CA PHE A 66 1.81 -13.44 14.74
C PHE A 66 2.06 -11.95 14.96
N VAL A 67 1.40 -11.10 14.18
CA VAL A 67 1.76 -9.70 14.05
C VAL A 67 0.50 -8.85 14.03
N LYS A 68 0.51 -7.79 14.82
CA LYS A 68 -0.51 -6.74 14.81
C LYS A 68 0.21 -5.41 14.64
N LEU A 69 0.06 -4.79 13.47
CA LEU A 69 0.75 -3.56 13.09
C LEU A 69 -0.25 -2.49 12.69
N GLY A 70 0.06 -1.27 13.07
CA GLY A 70 -0.62 -0.09 12.58
C GLY A 70 0.38 1.02 12.32
N GLU A 71 0.23 1.70 11.19
CA GLU A 71 1.09 2.80 10.81
C GLU A 71 0.30 3.87 10.07
N GLN A 72 0.51 5.12 10.46
CA GLN A 72 0.04 6.28 9.72
C GLN A 72 1.23 7.02 9.11
N LYS A 73 1.07 7.49 7.89
CA LYS A 73 2.04 8.34 7.20
C LYS A 73 1.35 9.59 6.67
N TYR A 74 2.04 10.71 6.76
CA TYR A 74 1.55 12.00 6.29
C TYR A 74 2.63 12.71 5.50
N PHE A 75 2.27 13.17 4.31
CA PHE A 75 3.18 13.80 3.35
C PHE A 75 2.64 15.17 3.00
N LYS A 76 3.43 16.20 3.26
CA LYS A 76 3.10 17.57 2.89
C LYS A 76 4.36 18.42 2.84
N ASP A 77 4.48 19.26 1.80
CA ASP A 77 5.57 20.22 1.64
C ASP A 77 6.98 19.58 1.77
N GLY A 78 7.14 18.38 1.25
CA GLY A 78 8.39 17.63 1.32
C GLY A 78 8.65 16.92 2.65
N ALA A 79 7.85 17.19 3.69
CA ALA A 79 7.95 16.51 4.96
C ALA A 79 7.28 15.13 4.89
N ILE A 80 7.86 14.15 5.57
CA ILE A 80 7.34 12.80 5.71
C ILE A 80 7.25 12.48 7.19
N LEU A 81 6.03 12.34 7.69
CA LEU A 81 5.74 12.07 9.09
C LEU A 81 5.17 10.66 9.24
N VAL A 82 5.63 9.96 10.26
CA VAL A 82 5.21 8.59 10.56
C VAL A 82 4.75 8.51 12.00
N ARG A 83 3.63 7.83 12.23
CA ARG A 83 3.13 7.51 13.56
C ARG A 83 2.78 6.03 13.61
N LYS A 84 3.23 5.33 14.64
CA LYS A 84 2.97 3.90 14.85
C LYS A 84 1.82 3.69 15.82
N ALA A 85 1.13 2.57 15.68
CA ALA A 85 0.16 2.14 16.67
C ALA A 85 0.86 1.62 17.94
N SER A 86 0.36 1.99 19.10
CA SER A 86 0.75 1.39 20.37
C SER A 86 0.03 0.07 20.63
N SER A 87 -1.18 -0.10 20.07
CA SER A 87 -1.92 -1.34 20.09
C SER A 87 -2.86 -1.43 18.88
N VAL A 88 -3.15 -2.65 18.44
CA VAL A 88 -4.02 -2.93 17.30
C VAL A 88 -4.99 -4.03 17.70
N SER A 89 -6.26 -3.88 17.33
CA SER A 89 -7.32 -4.86 17.54
C SER A 89 -8.22 -4.87 16.32
N ALA A 90 -8.31 -6.02 15.62
CA ALA A 90 -9.05 -6.19 14.38
C ALA A 90 -8.63 -5.14 13.32
N ASP A 91 -9.52 -4.21 12.96
CA ASP A 91 -9.29 -3.14 11.98
C ASP A 91 -9.13 -1.76 12.62
N SER A 92 -8.94 -1.71 13.94
CA SER A 92 -8.77 -0.48 14.70
C SER A 92 -7.44 -0.45 15.43
N ALA A 93 -6.97 0.75 15.77
CA ALA A 93 -5.71 0.95 16.45
C ALA A 93 -5.78 2.10 17.45
N THR A 94 -4.96 2.00 18.50
CA THR A 94 -4.60 3.12 19.36
C THR A 94 -3.26 3.66 18.89
N TRP A 95 -3.20 4.95 18.59
CA TRP A 95 -2.00 5.56 18.00
C TRP A 95 -1.08 6.11 19.09
N SER A 96 0.22 5.92 18.88
CA SER A 96 1.24 6.52 19.73
C SER A 96 1.15 8.05 19.67
N ASP A 97 1.48 8.74 20.77
CA ASP A 97 1.59 10.19 20.80
C ASP A 97 2.84 10.69 20.03
N GLN A 98 3.77 9.80 19.75
CA GLN A 98 5.02 10.14 19.08
C GLN A 98 4.86 10.13 17.56
N ILE A 99 5.08 11.30 16.95
CA ILE A 99 5.23 11.45 15.50
C ILE A 99 6.72 11.58 15.20
N VAL A 100 7.20 10.86 14.19
CA VAL A 100 8.59 10.89 13.76
C VAL A 100 8.66 11.44 12.34
N ALA A 101 9.47 12.47 12.13
CA ALA A 101 9.79 12.97 10.79
C ALA A 101 11.00 12.22 10.25
N ILE A 102 10.88 11.64 9.05
CA ILE A 102 11.94 10.86 8.42
C ILE A 102 12.42 11.49 7.14
N SER A 103 13.61 11.11 6.69
CA SER A 103 14.14 11.59 5.43
C SER A 103 13.47 10.90 4.24
N GLN A 104 13.52 11.57 3.10
CA GLN A 104 13.03 10.98 1.85
C GLN A 104 13.80 9.70 1.49
N LYS A 105 15.10 9.66 1.80
CA LYS A 105 15.91 8.46 1.57
C LYS A 105 15.44 7.29 2.43
N ASP A 106 15.21 7.50 3.72
CA ASP A 106 14.69 6.44 4.61
C ASP A 106 13.32 5.95 4.15
N TYR A 107 12.46 6.86 3.70
CA TYR A 107 11.17 6.50 3.16
C TYR A 107 11.31 5.63 1.90
N GLN A 108 12.15 6.03 0.94
CA GLN A 108 12.37 5.27 -0.28
C GLN A 108 12.97 3.90 -0.02
N ASP A 109 13.92 3.80 0.92
CA ASP A 109 14.54 2.53 1.30
C ASP A 109 13.53 1.55 1.93
N ALA A 110 12.55 2.08 2.69
CA ALA A 110 11.56 1.28 3.40
C ALA A 110 10.31 0.98 2.57
N TYR A 111 9.86 1.93 1.76
CA TYR A 111 8.56 1.86 1.06
C TYR A 111 8.66 1.99 -0.45
N GLY A 112 9.71 2.62 -0.95
CA GLY A 112 10.13 2.64 -2.34
C GLY A 112 9.53 3.74 -3.19
N GLN A 113 8.25 4.01 -3.13
CA GLN A 113 7.56 4.83 -4.14
C GLN A 113 6.86 6.05 -3.55
N ASP A 114 6.65 7.07 -4.39
CA ASP A 114 5.88 8.26 -4.05
C ASP A 114 4.45 7.83 -3.60
N PRO A 115 4.01 8.27 -2.40
CA PRO A 115 2.70 7.90 -1.87
C PRO A 115 1.52 8.44 -2.68
N ARG A 116 1.74 9.43 -3.54
CA ARG A 116 0.71 9.97 -4.43
C ARG A 116 0.45 9.07 -5.63
N ASN A 117 1.33 8.15 -5.96
CA ASN A 117 1.13 7.21 -7.05
C ASN A 117 -0.12 6.35 -6.82
N LEU A 118 -0.88 6.13 -7.87
CA LEU A 118 -2.12 5.37 -7.82
C LEU A 118 -1.90 3.96 -7.25
N SER A 119 -0.85 3.29 -7.70
CA SER A 119 -0.52 1.93 -7.33
C SER A 119 0.89 1.84 -6.77
N ASN A 120 1.11 0.85 -5.89
CA ASN A 120 2.44 0.46 -5.45
C ASN A 120 3.27 -0.18 -6.56
N TYR A 121 2.61 -0.67 -7.62
CA TYR A 121 3.26 -1.26 -8.79
C TYR A 121 3.57 -0.24 -9.85
N VAL A 122 4.64 -0.47 -10.60
CA VAL A 122 4.94 0.28 -11.82
C VAL A 122 3.98 -0.19 -12.93
N ILE A 123 3.19 0.72 -13.45
CA ILE A 123 2.24 0.46 -14.53
C ILE A 123 2.71 1.23 -15.76
N SER A 124 3.24 0.50 -16.73
CA SER A 124 3.84 1.05 -17.95
C SER A 124 3.75 0.06 -19.10
N GLN A 125 4.20 0.48 -20.28
CA GLN A 125 4.27 -0.40 -21.45
C GLN A 125 5.16 -1.62 -21.23
N ASP A 126 6.16 -1.51 -20.34
CA ASP A 126 7.08 -2.62 -20.04
C ASP A 126 6.48 -3.61 -19.03
N THR A 127 5.43 -3.24 -18.32
CA THR A 127 4.86 -4.09 -17.24
C THR A 127 3.47 -4.61 -17.56
N VAL A 128 2.63 -3.87 -18.30
CA VAL A 128 1.26 -4.28 -18.61
C VAL A 128 1.26 -5.44 -19.62
N GLN A 129 0.55 -6.51 -19.27
CA GLN A 129 0.42 -7.72 -20.09
C GLN A 129 -1.05 -8.12 -20.19
N ASN A 130 -1.43 -8.63 -21.36
CA ASN A 130 -2.75 -9.21 -21.65
C ASN A 130 -3.93 -8.31 -21.28
N PRO A 131 -3.91 -7.01 -21.64
CA PRO A 131 -5.00 -6.11 -21.30
C PRO A 131 -6.27 -6.44 -22.07
N THR A 132 -7.39 -6.49 -21.35
CA THR A 132 -8.74 -6.65 -21.94
C THR A 132 -9.69 -5.64 -21.31
N MET A 133 -10.75 -5.28 -22.04
CA MET A 133 -11.79 -4.38 -21.55
C MET A 133 -13.17 -4.92 -21.88
N THR A 134 -14.08 -4.78 -20.94
CA THR A 134 -15.51 -5.08 -21.09
C THR A 134 -16.32 -3.86 -20.70
N ALA A 135 -17.29 -3.48 -21.54
CA ALA A 135 -18.28 -2.47 -21.17
C ALA A 135 -19.37 -3.13 -20.30
N ASN A 136 -19.69 -2.49 -19.17
CA ASN A 136 -20.70 -2.96 -18.24
C ASN A 136 -22.05 -2.28 -18.51
N ASP A 137 -23.15 -2.91 -18.08
CA ASP A 137 -24.50 -2.41 -18.33
C ASP A 137 -24.80 -1.08 -17.58
N ASP A 138 -24.06 -0.79 -16.51
CA ASP A 138 -24.21 0.44 -15.72
C ASP A 138 -23.42 1.64 -16.24
N GLY A 139 -22.78 1.52 -17.41
CA GLY A 139 -21.96 2.58 -18.01
C GLY A 139 -20.52 2.62 -17.53
N THR A 140 -20.11 1.71 -16.65
CA THR A 140 -18.71 1.53 -16.27
C THR A 140 -18.00 0.55 -17.22
N TYR A 141 -16.69 0.43 -17.05
CA TYR A 141 -15.86 -0.48 -17.85
C TYR A 141 -14.97 -1.29 -16.90
N THR A 142 -14.79 -2.57 -17.24
CA THR A 142 -13.87 -3.45 -16.54
C THR A 142 -12.61 -3.64 -17.37
N LEU A 143 -11.47 -3.28 -16.79
CA LEU A 143 -10.14 -3.50 -17.35
C LEU A 143 -9.48 -4.66 -16.61
N THR A 144 -9.03 -5.68 -17.32
CA THR A 144 -8.37 -6.84 -16.74
C THR A 144 -7.00 -6.99 -17.40
N PHE A 145 -5.96 -7.11 -16.59
CA PHE A 145 -4.59 -7.23 -17.06
C PHE A 145 -3.68 -7.86 -16.03
N ASP A 146 -2.53 -8.32 -16.49
CA ASP A 146 -1.44 -8.76 -15.64
C ASP A 146 -0.30 -7.75 -15.68
N LEU A 147 0.55 -7.77 -14.68
CA LEU A 147 1.79 -7.01 -14.67
C LEU A 147 2.99 -7.97 -14.68
N GLU A 148 4.03 -7.63 -15.44
CA GLU A 148 5.31 -8.33 -15.37
C GLU A 148 5.86 -8.18 -13.93
N PRO A 149 6.03 -9.29 -13.18
CA PRO A 149 6.18 -9.19 -11.73
C PRO A 149 7.43 -8.47 -11.26
N ALA A 150 8.59 -8.76 -11.86
CA ALA A 150 9.86 -8.18 -11.43
C ALA A 150 9.92 -6.68 -11.68
N GLY A 151 9.55 -6.23 -12.88
CA GLY A 151 9.54 -4.83 -13.25
C GLY A 151 8.46 -4.04 -12.51
N ALA A 152 7.28 -4.61 -12.37
CA ALA A 152 6.16 -3.96 -11.67
C ALA A 152 6.45 -3.79 -10.17
N SER A 153 7.12 -4.72 -9.53
CA SER A 153 7.41 -4.70 -8.09
C SER A 153 8.70 -4.00 -7.72
N ALA A 154 9.37 -3.34 -8.67
CA ALA A 154 10.70 -2.76 -8.47
C ALA A 154 10.83 -1.87 -7.22
N TYR A 155 9.77 -1.17 -6.84
CA TYR A 155 9.71 -0.33 -5.65
C TYR A 155 8.90 -0.97 -4.52
N TYR A 156 7.79 -1.61 -4.83
CA TYR A 156 6.89 -2.22 -3.86
C TYR A 156 7.57 -3.33 -3.03
N LYS A 157 8.53 -4.03 -3.59
CA LYS A 157 9.31 -5.05 -2.87
C LYS A 157 9.95 -4.54 -1.58
N HIS A 158 10.33 -3.27 -1.53
CA HIS A 158 10.90 -2.66 -0.32
C HIS A 158 9.86 -2.55 0.81
N GLN A 159 8.63 -2.17 0.44
CA GLN A 159 7.53 -2.08 1.40
C GLN A 159 7.16 -3.45 1.96
N VAL A 160 7.06 -4.46 1.11
CA VAL A 160 6.77 -5.84 1.55
C VAL A 160 7.87 -6.35 2.47
N ARG A 161 9.15 -6.11 2.14
CA ARG A 161 10.26 -6.44 3.05
C ARG A 161 10.12 -5.76 4.40
N THR A 162 9.81 -4.47 4.42
CA THR A 162 9.66 -3.69 5.65
C THR A 162 8.55 -4.23 6.52
N TYR A 163 7.38 -4.49 5.96
CA TYR A 163 6.22 -4.98 6.71
C TYR A 163 6.33 -6.44 7.11
N SER A 164 6.95 -7.28 6.31
CA SER A 164 7.13 -8.70 6.65
C SER A 164 8.28 -8.95 7.63
N GLY A 165 9.19 -8.00 7.77
CA GLY A 165 10.41 -8.20 8.54
C GLY A 165 11.41 -9.15 7.88
N ALA A 166 11.27 -9.38 6.58
CA ALA A 166 12.18 -10.26 5.84
C ALA A 166 13.60 -9.70 5.76
N SER A 167 14.59 -10.58 5.69
CA SER A 167 16.01 -10.20 5.63
C SER A 167 16.42 -9.63 4.28
N LYS A 168 15.67 -9.93 3.23
CA LYS A 168 15.89 -9.42 1.86
C LYS A 168 14.57 -9.16 1.16
N ASN A 169 14.63 -8.48 0.01
CA ASN A 169 13.45 -8.19 -0.78
C ASN A 169 12.73 -9.48 -1.20
N PRO A 170 11.39 -9.48 -1.21
CA PRO A 170 10.62 -10.58 -1.75
C PRO A 170 10.83 -10.70 -3.27
N GLU A 171 10.55 -11.89 -3.79
CA GLU A 171 10.47 -12.15 -5.22
C GLU A 171 9.01 -12.28 -5.64
N PHE A 172 8.53 -11.36 -6.48
CA PHE A 172 7.17 -11.41 -7.02
C PHE A 172 7.11 -12.34 -8.21
N THR A 173 6.09 -13.18 -8.26
CA THR A 173 5.91 -14.21 -9.30
C THR A 173 4.67 -14.01 -10.14
N ALA A 174 3.65 -13.32 -9.62
CA ALA A 174 2.43 -12.99 -10.36
C ALA A 174 1.76 -11.76 -9.79
N VAL A 175 1.24 -10.90 -10.66
CA VAL A 175 0.40 -9.76 -10.31
C VAL A 175 -0.74 -9.68 -11.33
N HIS A 176 -1.96 -9.82 -10.84
CA HIS A 176 -3.18 -9.74 -11.64
C HIS A 176 -4.06 -8.61 -11.14
N MET A 177 -4.55 -7.76 -12.05
CA MET A 177 -5.39 -6.62 -11.72
C MET A 177 -6.71 -6.63 -12.47
N VAL A 178 -7.77 -6.25 -11.77
CA VAL A 178 -9.07 -5.95 -12.36
C VAL A 178 -9.47 -4.56 -11.88
N TRP A 179 -9.65 -3.65 -12.83
CA TRP A 179 -10.06 -2.27 -12.56
C TRP A 179 -11.47 -2.03 -13.06
N THR A 180 -12.27 -1.32 -12.28
CA THR A 180 -13.55 -0.77 -12.72
C THR A 180 -13.38 0.74 -12.84
N ILE A 181 -13.61 1.28 -14.02
CA ILE A 181 -13.52 2.72 -14.31
C ILE A 181 -14.86 3.26 -14.79
N ASP A 182 -15.09 4.55 -14.59
CA ASP A 182 -16.25 5.22 -15.15
C ASP A 182 -15.96 5.84 -16.53
N ALA A 183 -16.95 6.52 -17.10
CA ALA A 183 -16.83 7.15 -18.41
C ALA A 183 -15.82 8.30 -18.48
N ASN A 184 -15.37 8.81 -17.35
CA ASN A 184 -14.38 9.88 -17.20
C ASN A 184 -13.00 9.35 -16.80
N TRP A 185 -12.77 8.04 -16.87
CA TRP A 185 -11.55 7.34 -16.46
C TRP A 185 -11.23 7.46 -14.96
N ASP A 186 -12.20 7.82 -14.13
CA ASP A 186 -12.02 7.71 -12.69
C ASP A 186 -12.02 6.24 -12.29
N LEU A 187 -11.02 5.84 -11.53
CA LEU A 187 -10.91 4.49 -11.01
C LEU A 187 -11.81 4.33 -9.81
N LEU A 188 -12.84 3.49 -9.93
CA LEU A 188 -13.82 3.24 -8.87
C LEU A 188 -13.39 2.11 -7.95
N GLN A 189 -12.80 1.06 -8.52
CA GLN A 189 -12.35 -0.10 -7.77
C GLN A 189 -11.15 -0.76 -8.45
N MET A 190 -10.21 -1.21 -7.63
CA MET A 190 -9.03 -1.95 -8.06
C MET A 190 -8.92 -3.23 -7.23
N ASP A 191 -9.06 -4.38 -7.92
CA ASP A 191 -8.82 -5.70 -7.33
C ASP A 191 -7.43 -6.19 -7.75
N THR A 192 -6.65 -6.64 -6.79
CA THR A 192 -5.30 -7.13 -7.02
C THR A 192 -5.14 -8.51 -6.40
N VAL A 193 -4.61 -9.44 -7.18
CA VAL A 193 -4.12 -10.74 -6.69
C VAL A 193 -2.63 -10.77 -6.98
N GLU A 194 -1.83 -10.90 -5.93
CA GLU A 194 -0.37 -10.87 -6.02
C GLU A 194 0.23 -12.09 -5.34
N SER A 195 1.26 -12.66 -5.94
CA SER A 195 2.00 -13.80 -5.39
C SER A 195 3.48 -13.45 -5.30
N TYR A 196 4.09 -13.76 -4.16
CA TYR A 196 5.49 -13.51 -3.93
C TYR A 196 6.07 -14.51 -2.91
N SER A 197 7.37 -14.66 -2.91
CA SER A 197 8.09 -15.41 -1.89
C SER A 197 8.93 -14.48 -1.04
N VAL A 198 8.97 -14.74 0.26
CA VAL A 198 9.80 -14.02 1.22
C VAL A 198 10.71 -15.00 1.94
N SER A 199 11.96 -14.58 2.21
CA SER A 199 12.87 -15.32 3.05
C SER A 199 12.85 -14.74 4.46
N MET A 200 12.41 -15.55 5.40
CA MET A 200 12.34 -15.18 6.83
C MET A 200 13.46 -15.88 7.59
N SER A 201 14.21 -15.10 8.38
CA SER A 201 15.28 -15.66 9.22
C SER A 201 14.72 -16.72 10.19
N GLY A 202 15.25 -17.92 10.12
CA GLY A 202 14.82 -19.05 10.96
C GLY A 202 13.58 -19.80 10.45
N LEU A 203 12.89 -19.32 9.42
CA LEU A 203 11.67 -19.94 8.86
C LEU A 203 11.85 -20.45 7.43
N GLY A 204 12.92 -20.00 6.74
CA GLY A 204 13.12 -20.32 5.33
C GLY A 204 12.27 -19.46 4.40
N SER A 205 11.96 -19.99 3.22
CA SER A 205 11.18 -19.29 2.20
C SER A 205 9.70 -19.58 2.36
N LEU A 206 8.89 -18.51 2.34
CA LEU A 206 7.43 -18.57 2.42
C LEU A 206 6.82 -18.09 1.11
N ASN A 207 5.86 -18.86 0.58
CA ASN A 207 5.07 -18.45 -0.57
C ASN A 207 3.80 -17.77 -0.09
N CYS A 208 3.61 -16.51 -0.49
CA CYS A 208 2.50 -15.68 -0.09
C CYS A 208 1.60 -15.37 -1.28
N THR A 209 0.31 -15.32 -1.05
CA THR A 209 -0.68 -14.82 -2.00
C THR A 209 -1.56 -13.80 -1.29
N SER A 210 -1.63 -12.59 -1.84
CA SER A 210 -2.48 -11.52 -1.32
C SER A 210 -3.63 -11.26 -2.29
N THR A 211 -4.83 -11.09 -1.74
CA THR A 211 -6.02 -10.66 -2.47
C THR A 211 -6.51 -9.38 -1.83
N LEU A 212 -6.49 -8.27 -2.59
CA LEU A 212 -6.78 -6.93 -2.11
C LEU A 212 -7.86 -6.30 -2.97
N THR A 213 -8.78 -5.59 -2.34
CA THR A 213 -9.78 -4.75 -3.01
C THR A 213 -9.66 -3.33 -2.49
N GLU A 214 -9.39 -2.39 -3.38
CA GLU A 214 -9.35 -0.96 -3.09
C GLU A 214 -10.53 -0.26 -3.76
N VAL A 215 -11.33 0.47 -2.97
CA VAL A 215 -12.48 1.24 -3.45
C VAL A 215 -12.16 2.73 -3.31
N PHE A 216 -12.37 3.46 -4.40
CA PHE A 216 -12.10 4.90 -4.48
C PHE A 216 -13.40 5.70 -4.39
N SER A 217 -13.37 6.83 -3.70
CA SER A 217 -14.55 7.67 -3.47
C SER A 217 -14.15 9.13 -3.23
N ASP A 218 -15.17 9.99 -3.09
CA ASP A 218 -15.01 11.40 -2.73
C ASP A 218 -14.13 12.19 -3.70
N PHE A 219 -14.21 11.87 -4.99
CA PHE A 219 -13.47 12.58 -6.03
C PHE A 219 -13.76 14.07 -6.01
N GLY A 220 -12.69 14.87 -5.89
CA GLY A 220 -12.79 16.32 -5.80
C GLY A 220 -13.40 16.87 -4.50
N ALA A 221 -13.73 16.03 -3.52
CA ALA A 221 -14.47 16.40 -2.32
C ALA A 221 -13.76 16.07 -1.00
N VAL A 222 -12.50 15.65 -1.05
CA VAL A 222 -11.73 15.32 0.15
C VAL A 222 -11.14 16.56 0.79
N THR A 223 -11.02 16.51 2.13
CA THR A 223 -10.34 17.52 2.93
C THR A 223 -9.24 16.87 3.74
N ASP A 224 -8.20 17.64 4.06
CA ASP A 224 -7.13 17.23 4.95
C ASP A 224 -7.53 17.49 6.40
N ASP A 225 -7.99 16.45 7.08
CA ASP A 225 -8.46 16.49 8.47
C ASP A 225 -7.37 16.07 9.48
N GLN A 226 -6.11 15.95 9.04
CA GLN A 226 -5.00 15.43 9.84
C GLN A 226 -4.41 16.49 10.77
N THR A 227 -5.18 16.93 11.75
CA THR A 227 -4.84 18.07 12.62
C THR A 227 -3.59 17.85 13.45
N GLU A 228 -3.34 16.63 13.94
CA GLU A 228 -2.15 16.33 14.75
C GLU A 228 -0.87 16.39 13.92
N PHE A 229 -0.91 15.89 12.68
CA PHE A 229 0.21 15.98 11.76
C PHE A 229 0.46 17.43 11.32
N GLN A 230 -0.59 18.18 11.02
CA GLN A 230 -0.49 19.59 10.68
C GLN A 230 0.10 20.41 11.84
N HIS A 231 -0.31 20.11 13.07
CA HIS A 231 0.25 20.75 14.25
C HIS A 231 1.74 20.44 14.43
N TYR A 232 2.14 19.19 14.22
CA TYR A 232 3.55 18.80 14.27
C TYR A 232 4.38 19.58 13.23
N LEU A 233 3.90 19.71 11.99
CA LEU A 233 4.57 20.50 10.96
C LEU A 233 4.74 21.95 11.35
N ALA A 234 3.72 22.55 12.00
CA ALA A 234 3.73 23.95 12.37
C ALA A 234 4.63 24.24 13.57
N THR A 235 4.83 23.28 14.49
CA THR A 235 5.43 23.55 15.81
C THR A 235 6.71 22.77 16.10
N GLU A 236 6.89 21.58 15.52
CA GLU A 236 7.97 20.67 15.90
C GLU A 236 8.86 20.22 14.75
N TYR A 237 8.39 20.29 13.51
CA TYR A 237 9.15 19.81 12.37
C TYR A 237 10.44 20.59 12.16
N ASP A 238 11.57 19.88 12.11
CA ASP A 238 12.88 20.42 11.79
C ASP A 238 13.56 19.55 10.74
N PRO A 239 13.75 20.02 9.50
CA PRO A 239 14.38 19.26 8.43
C PRO A 239 15.86 18.93 8.70
N ASN A 240 16.49 19.60 9.67
CA ASN A 240 17.88 19.31 10.08
C ASN A 240 17.99 18.32 11.23
N ASN A 241 16.86 17.87 11.79
CA ASN A 241 16.81 16.93 12.90
C ASN A 241 15.76 15.85 12.66
N LEU A 242 16.01 15.02 11.65
CA LEU A 242 15.10 13.94 11.28
C LEU A 242 15.38 12.69 12.10
N GLY A 243 14.32 11.98 12.47
CA GLY A 243 14.38 10.69 13.13
C GLY A 243 14.55 9.53 12.14
N LYS A 244 14.40 8.33 12.67
CA LYS A 244 14.43 7.08 11.89
C LYS A 244 13.15 6.29 12.13
N LEU A 245 12.78 5.45 11.16
CA LEU A 245 11.59 4.61 11.24
C LEU A 245 11.57 3.69 12.47
N SER A 246 12.74 3.28 12.96
CA SER A 246 12.87 2.45 14.16
C SER A 246 12.51 3.19 15.45
N ASP A 247 12.48 4.53 15.46
CA ASP A 247 12.22 5.32 16.65
C ASP A 247 10.73 5.22 17.01
N GLY A 248 10.42 4.60 18.16
CA GLY A 248 9.05 4.47 18.68
C GLY A 248 8.14 3.54 17.88
N GLY A 249 8.68 2.71 16.99
CA GLY A 249 7.92 1.76 16.17
C GLY A 249 7.88 0.35 16.75
N GLN A 250 6.94 -0.46 16.23
CA GLN A 250 6.94 -1.90 16.50
C GLN A 250 8.03 -2.57 15.65
N ASP A 251 8.80 -3.46 16.29
CA ASP A 251 9.79 -4.31 15.60
C ASP A 251 9.09 -5.61 15.15
N THR A 252 8.70 -5.68 13.88
CA THR A 252 8.04 -6.85 13.31
C THR A 252 8.89 -8.11 13.41
N GLN A 253 10.20 -8.00 13.19
CA GLN A 253 11.11 -9.14 13.31
C GLN A 253 11.16 -9.67 14.74
N ALA A 254 11.24 -8.78 15.73
CA ALA A 254 11.23 -9.17 17.13
C ALA A 254 9.90 -9.84 17.51
N MET A 255 8.76 -9.32 17.04
CA MET A 255 7.44 -9.90 17.29
C MET A 255 7.33 -11.31 16.74
N VAL A 256 7.77 -11.53 15.50
CA VAL A 256 7.76 -12.85 14.86
C VAL A 256 8.70 -13.82 15.61
N ARG A 257 9.93 -13.38 15.93
CA ARG A 257 10.87 -14.20 16.70
C ARG A 257 10.30 -14.60 18.05
N ASP A 258 9.71 -13.65 18.77
CA ASP A 258 9.16 -13.92 20.11
C ASP A 258 8.00 -14.91 20.04
N PHE A 259 7.14 -14.80 19.03
CA PHE A 259 6.07 -15.76 18.82
C PHE A 259 6.62 -17.18 18.65
N PHE A 260 7.61 -17.37 17.77
CA PHE A 260 8.18 -18.70 17.51
C PHE A 260 9.00 -19.26 18.69
N ARG A 261 9.56 -18.40 19.55
CA ARG A 261 10.23 -18.84 20.79
C ARG A 261 9.25 -19.36 21.83
N ARG A 262 8.01 -18.83 21.86
CA ARG A 262 6.97 -19.21 22.83
C ARG A 262 6.13 -20.38 22.39
N THR A 263 6.19 -20.75 21.12
CA THR A 263 5.40 -21.84 20.53
C THR A 263 6.27 -23.10 20.52
N PRO A 264 5.85 -24.20 21.17
CA PRO A 264 6.60 -25.46 21.17
C PRO A 264 6.68 -26.13 19.80
#